data_f9522270cc8f97de9e530be9cd1add37
#
_entry.id   f9522270cc8f97de9e530be9cd1add37
#
_cell.length_a   1.000
_cell.length_b   1.000
_cell.length_c   1.000
_cell.angle_alpha   90.00
_cell.angle_beta   90.00
_cell.angle_gamma   90.00
#
_symmetry.space_group_name_H-M   'P 1'
#
loop_
_entity.id
_entity.type
_entity.pdbx_description
1 polymer ?
#
loop_
_entity_poly.entity_id
_entity_poly.type
_entity_poly.pdbx_seq_one_letter_code
_entity_poly.pdbx_strand_id
1 'polypeptide(L)'
;MPTYIDPPKHPSGAVAPQLAKVPGHVAVVMDGNGRWANARGLPRTEGHKVGEATLMDVAAGAVELGVKELSAYAFSTENWRRSPAEVRFIMGFTRTVLRQQRDELNSWGVRVRWVGRTPK
;
A
#
# COMPACT_ATOMS: atom_id res chain seq x y z
N MET A 1 4.23 -11.49 -25.37
CA MET A 1 4.36 -10.44 -24.34
C MET A 1 3.01 -10.21 -23.69
N PRO A 2 2.91 -10.29 -22.37
CA PRO A 2 1.66 -9.93 -21.72
C PRO A 2 1.36 -8.46 -21.95
N THR A 3 0.08 -8.17 -22.16
CA THR A 3 -0.39 -6.80 -22.28
C THR A 3 -0.88 -6.32 -20.93
N TYR A 4 -0.30 -5.24 -20.45
CA TYR A 4 -0.71 -4.64 -19.18
C TYR A 4 -1.67 -3.49 -19.46
N ILE A 5 -2.57 -3.23 -18.52
CA ILE A 5 -3.46 -2.08 -18.59
C ILE A 5 -2.89 -0.95 -17.74
N ASP A 6 -3.25 0.27 -18.08
CA ASP A 6 -2.86 1.41 -17.26
C ASP A 6 -3.64 1.42 -15.94
N PRO A 7 -2.97 1.77 -14.83
CA PRO A 7 -3.69 1.92 -13.57
C PRO A 7 -4.67 3.08 -13.63
N PRO A 8 -5.70 3.08 -12.76
CA PRO A 8 -6.67 4.16 -12.75
C PRO A 8 -6.02 5.49 -12.36
N LYS A 9 -6.54 6.57 -12.89
CA LYS A 9 -6.12 7.92 -12.51
C LYS A 9 -6.60 8.23 -11.10
N HIS A 10 -5.89 9.15 -10.42
CA HIS A 10 -6.27 9.54 -9.08
C HIS A 10 -7.67 10.17 -9.08
N PRO A 11 -8.52 9.84 -8.08
CA PRO A 11 -9.90 10.38 -8.03
C PRO A 11 -9.99 11.89 -7.98
N SER A 12 -8.95 12.60 -7.51
CA SER A 12 -8.92 14.06 -7.48
C SER A 12 -8.79 14.69 -8.86
N GLY A 13 -8.51 13.89 -9.90
CA GLY A 13 -8.23 14.41 -11.23
C GLY A 13 -6.81 14.94 -11.41
N ALA A 14 -5.96 14.80 -10.39
CA ALA A 14 -4.56 15.21 -10.49
C ALA A 14 -3.85 14.43 -11.59
N VAL A 15 -3.04 15.15 -12.37
CA VAL A 15 -2.25 14.55 -13.45
C VAL A 15 -0.82 14.39 -12.97
N ALA A 16 -0.22 13.22 -13.26
CA ALA A 16 1.17 12.97 -12.88
C ALA A 16 2.09 13.94 -13.61
N PRO A 17 3.02 14.59 -12.89
CA PRO A 17 3.98 15.48 -13.54
C PRO A 17 4.96 14.70 -14.41
N GLN A 18 5.46 15.34 -15.45
CA GLN A 18 6.58 14.80 -16.20
C GLN A 18 7.87 15.16 -15.48
N LEU A 19 8.64 14.13 -15.12
CA LEU A 19 9.87 14.30 -14.37
C LEU A 19 11.07 14.12 -15.29
N ALA A 20 12.07 14.98 -15.14
CA ALA A 20 13.32 14.86 -15.90
C ALA A 20 14.09 13.58 -15.48
N LYS A 21 14.01 13.23 -14.21
CA LYS A 21 14.57 11.99 -13.68
C LYS A 21 13.56 11.34 -12.76
N VAL A 22 13.39 10.03 -12.88
CA VAL A 22 12.49 9.25 -12.05
C VAL A 22 13.35 8.36 -11.16
N PRO A 23 13.15 8.38 -9.83
CA PRO A 23 13.87 7.45 -8.96
C PRO A 23 13.55 6.00 -9.32
N GLY A 24 14.56 5.13 -9.25
CA GLY A 24 14.36 3.72 -9.53
C GLY A 24 13.62 3.01 -8.42
N HIS A 25 13.80 3.46 -7.18
CA HIS A 25 13.19 2.83 -6.01
C HIS A 25 12.69 3.90 -5.04
N VAL A 26 11.44 3.79 -4.66
CA VAL A 26 10.82 4.65 -3.64
C VAL A 26 10.37 3.76 -2.49
N ALA A 27 10.66 4.16 -1.27
CA ALA A 27 10.19 3.46 -0.08
C ALA A 27 9.29 4.40 0.73
N VAL A 28 8.17 3.87 1.18
CA VAL A 28 7.22 4.64 1.97
C VAL A 28 6.98 3.95 3.31
N VAL A 29 6.81 4.75 4.34
CA VAL A 29 6.43 4.27 5.67
C VAL A 29 4.98 4.65 5.90
N MET A 30 4.18 3.67 6.25
CA MET A 30 2.76 3.88 6.54
C MET A 30 2.61 4.14 8.04
N ASP A 31 2.32 5.38 8.40
CA ASP A 31 2.23 5.79 9.81
C ASP A 31 1.05 6.72 10.04
N GLY A 32 0.54 6.69 11.27
CA GLY A 32 -0.49 7.60 11.71
C GLY A 32 -1.92 7.21 11.34
N ASN A 33 -2.15 6.06 10.73
CA ASN A 33 -3.49 5.62 10.31
C ASN A 33 -4.44 5.44 11.50
N GLY A 34 -3.95 4.89 12.60
CA GLY A 34 -4.75 4.73 13.81
C GLY A 34 -5.12 6.07 14.43
N ARG A 35 -4.18 7.01 14.48
CA ARG A 35 -4.43 8.37 14.97
C ARG A 35 -5.42 9.11 14.10
N TRP A 36 -5.30 8.95 12.80
CA TRP A 36 -6.25 9.51 11.84
C TRP A 36 -7.68 9.04 12.13
N ALA A 37 -7.86 7.74 12.35
CA ALA A 37 -9.16 7.14 12.65
C ALA A 37 -9.71 7.65 13.99
N ASN A 38 -8.88 7.65 15.04
CA ASN A 38 -9.30 8.10 16.36
C ASN A 38 -9.72 9.58 16.36
N ALA A 39 -9.04 10.41 15.58
CA ALA A 39 -9.40 11.82 15.44
C ALA A 39 -10.81 12.01 14.83
N ARG A 40 -11.33 10.99 14.15
CA ARG A 40 -12.64 10.99 13.53
C ARG A 40 -13.66 10.14 14.29
N GLY A 41 -13.32 9.73 15.51
CA GLY A 41 -14.22 8.89 16.32
C GLY A 41 -14.34 7.47 15.82
N LEU A 42 -13.39 6.99 15.02
CA LEU A 42 -13.40 5.64 14.46
C LEU A 42 -12.38 4.75 15.17
N PRO A 43 -12.61 3.42 15.18
CA PRO A 43 -11.59 2.48 15.65
C PRO A 43 -10.32 2.58 14.82
N ARG A 44 -9.17 2.28 15.44
CA ARG A 44 -7.87 2.31 14.74
C ARG A 44 -7.83 1.42 13.50
N THR A 45 -8.56 0.31 13.52
CA THR A 45 -8.62 -0.61 12.39
C THR A 45 -9.24 0.01 11.13
N GLU A 46 -10.14 0.99 11.28
CA GLU A 46 -10.69 1.71 10.13
C GLU A 46 -9.61 2.57 9.45
N GLY A 47 -8.66 3.07 10.23
CA GLY A 47 -7.51 3.79 9.67
C GLY A 47 -6.63 2.89 8.82
N HIS A 48 -6.43 1.64 9.22
CA HIS A 48 -5.64 0.68 8.44
C HIS A 48 -6.29 0.39 7.08
N LYS A 49 -7.62 0.32 7.04
CA LYS A 49 -8.36 0.12 5.78
C LYS A 49 -8.19 1.29 4.82
N VAL A 50 -8.26 2.52 5.34
CA VAL A 50 -8.05 3.72 4.52
C VAL A 50 -6.60 3.80 4.05
N GLY A 51 -5.65 3.45 4.91
CA GLY A 51 -4.24 3.41 4.56
C GLY A 51 -3.95 2.45 3.41
N GLU A 52 -4.64 1.31 3.38
CA GLU A 52 -4.50 0.34 2.30
C GLU A 52 -4.98 0.91 0.97
N ALA A 53 -6.15 1.57 0.95
CA ALA A 53 -6.64 2.22 -0.25
C ALA A 53 -5.67 3.31 -0.75
N THR A 54 -5.08 4.06 0.18
CA THR A 54 -4.07 5.07 -0.13
C THR A 54 -2.83 4.42 -0.74
N LEU A 55 -2.41 3.26 -0.24
CA LEU A 55 -1.27 2.54 -0.79
C LEU A 55 -1.53 2.13 -2.24
N MET A 56 -2.74 1.72 -2.57
CA MET A 56 -3.10 1.39 -3.95
C MET A 56 -3.02 2.62 -4.86
N ASP A 57 -3.44 3.79 -4.38
CA ASP A 57 -3.31 5.04 -5.13
C ASP A 57 -1.84 5.39 -5.35
N VAL A 58 -1.00 5.20 -4.34
CA VAL A 58 0.45 5.44 -4.44
C VAL A 58 1.08 4.47 -5.45
N ALA A 59 0.69 3.21 -5.41
CA ALA A 59 1.20 2.22 -6.36
C ALA A 59 0.82 2.59 -7.80
N ALA A 60 -0.43 3.01 -8.02
CA ALA A 60 -0.88 3.47 -9.33
C ALA A 60 -0.05 4.68 -9.81
N GLY A 61 0.18 5.64 -8.93
CA GLY A 61 1.01 6.81 -9.25
C GLY A 61 2.46 6.43 -9.56
N ALA A 62 3.01 5.47 -8.84
CA ALA A 62 4.38 4.98 -9.09
C ALA A 62 4.48 4.36 -10.48
N VAL A 63 3.50 3.56 -10.89
CA VAL A 63 3.46 2.99 -12.24
C VAL A 63 3.39 4.11 -13.29
N GLU A 64 2.50 5.08 -13.07
CA GLU A 64 2.31 6.20 -13.99
C GLU A 64 3.57 7.03 -14.17
N LEU A 65 4.33 7.24 -13.08
CA LEU A 65 5.59 8.00 -13.13
C LEU A 65 6.79 7.19 -13.66
N GLY A 66 6.65 5.88 -13.77
CA GLY A 66 7.74 5.02 -14.23
C GLY A 66 8.71 4.58 -13.15
N VAL A 67 8.31 4.64 -11.88
CA VAL A 67 9.10 4.10 -10.77
C VAL A 67 9.15 2.58 -10.89
N LYS A 68 10.35 1.99 -10.83
CA LYS A 68 10.53 0.55 -11.04
C LYS A 68 10.26 -0.28 -9.81
N GLU A 69 10.55 0.25 -8.63
CA GLU A 69 10.37 -0.46 -7.36
C GLU A 69 9.73 0.45 -6.33
N LEU A 70 8.72 -0.07 -5.64
CA LEU A 70 8.06 0.62 -4.54
C LEU A 70 8.07 -0.33 -3.34
N SER A 71 8.64 0.11 -2.23
CA SER A 71 8.60 -0.63 -0.98
C SER A 71 7.67 0.08 0.00
N ALA A 72 6.86 -0.69 0.70
CA ALA A 72 5.97 -0.17 1.72
C ALA A 72 6.14 -0.99 3.00
N TYR A 73 6.32 -0.29 4.11
CA TYR A 73 6.37 -0.94 5.43
C TYR A 73 4.93 -1.12 5.91
N ALA A 74 4.40 -2.33 5.75
CA ALA A 74 3.05 -2.67 6.17
C ALA A 74 3.00 -3.09 7.64
N PHE A 75 4.05 -3.78 8.11
CA PHE A 75 4.13 -4.29 9.47
C PHE A 75 5.60 -4.49 9.84
N SER A 76 6.04 -3.83 10.91
CA SER A 76 7.41 -3.96 11.41
C SER A 76 7.41 -4.71 12.74
N THR A 77 8.60 -5.12 13.19
CA THR A 77 8.73 -5.79 14.50
C THR A 77 8.26 -4.91 15.65
N GLU A 78 8.32 -3.59 15.51
CA GLU A 78 7.82 -2.65 16.51
C GLU A 78 6.31 -2.74 16.69
N ASN A 79 5.57 -3.14 15.65
CA ASN A 79 4.13 -3.30 15.72
C ASN A 79 3.68 -4.44 16.63
N TRP A 80 4.58 -5.36 16.97
CA TRP A 80 4.28 -6.42 17.93
C TRP A 80 3.99 -5.88 19.35
N ARG A 81 4.38 -4.64 19.63
CA ARG A 81 4.10 -3.97 20.91
C ARG A 81 2.66 -3.46 21.02
N ARG A 82 1.91 -3.48 19.89
CA ARG A 82 0.51 -3.08 19.87
C ARG A 82 -0.36 -4.14 20.53
N SER A 83 -1.63 -3.80 20.77
CA SER A 83 -2.56 -4.77 21.38
C SER A 83 -2.65 -6.04 20.54
N PRO A 84 -2.83 -7.23 21.17
CA PRO A 84 -2.95 -8.47 20.42
C PRO A 84 -4.07 -8.45 19.39
N ALA A 85 -5.18 -7.77 19.68
CA ALA A 85 -6.29 -7.65 18.73
C ALA A 85 -5.90 -6.85 17.50
N GLU A 86 -5.19 -5.73 17.67
CA GLU A 86 -4.71 -4.92 16.57
C GLU A 86 -3.67 -5.66 15.72
N VAL A 87 -2.75 -6.39 16.37
CA VAL A 87 -1.75 -7.20 15.68
C VAL A 87 -2.43 -8.26 14.81
N ARG A 88 -3.41 -8.98 15.37
CA ARG A 88 -4.16 -9.99 14.60
C ARG A 88 -4.91 -9.37 13.42
N PHE A 89 -5.50 -8.20 13.63
CA PHE A 89 -6.20 -7.49 12.56
C PHE A 89 -5.24 -7.12 11.42
N ILE A 90 -4.11 -6.48 11.75
CA ILE A 90 -3.13 -6.05 10.75
C ILE A 90 -2.61 -7.25 9.96
N MET A 91 -2.26 -8.35 10.62
CA MET A 91 -1.74 -9.54 9.97
C MET A 91 -2.77 -10.17 9.03
N GLY A 92 -4.01 -10.34 9.50
CA GLY A 92 -5.08 -10.91 8.69
C GLY A 92 -5.49 -9.98 7.55
N PHE A 93 -5.58 -8.69 7.82
CA PHE A 93 -5.94 -7.69 6.83
C PHE A 93 -4.90 -7.60 5.72
N THR A 94 -3.61 -7.54 6.07
CA THR A 94 -2.52 -7.50 5.10
C THR A 94 -2.56 -8.73 4.19
N ARG A 95 -2.76 -9.91 4.77
CA ARG A 95 -2.85 -11.14 4.00
C ARG A 95 -4.02 -11.13 3.02
N THR A 96 -5.18 -10.67 3.48
CA THR A 96 -6.39 -10.56 2.65
C THR A 96 -6.20 -9.57 1.52
N VAL A 97 -5.64 -8.41 1.83
CA VAL A 97 -5.38 -7.35 0.85
C VAL A 97 -4.42 -7.84 -0.24
N LEU A 98 -3.33 -8.49 0.14
CA LEU A 98 -2.38 -9.01 -0.83
C LEU A 98 -3.02 -9.99 -1.81
N ARG A 99 -3.98 -10.79 -1.32
CA ARG A 99 -4.72 -11.72 -2.18
C ARG A 99 -5.72 -11.00 -3.08
N GLN A 100 -6.48 -10.05 -2.54
CA GLN A 100 -7.52 -9.33 -3.27
C GLN A 100 -6.93 -8.39 -4.31
N GLN A 101 -5.85 -7.71 -3.99
CA GLN A 101 -5.25 -6.69 -4.87
C GLN A 101 -4.23 -7.27 -5.84
N ARG A 102 -3.82 -8.51 -5.64
CA ARG A 102 -2.80 -9.14 -6.47
C ARG A 102 -3.15 -9.12 -7.95
N ASP A 103 -4.37 -9.48 -8.30
CA ASP A 103 -4.79 -9.57 -9.70
C ASP A 103 -4.84 -8.18 -10.34
N GLU A 104 -5.34 -7.19 -9.62
CA GLU A 104 -5.37 -5.82 -10.10
C GLU A 104 -3.94 -5.28 -10.32
N LEU A 105 -3.06 -5.44 -9.33
CA LEU A 105 -1.66 -5.02 -9.45
C LEU A 105 -0.96 -5.75 -10.60
N ASN A 106 -1.21 -7.04 -10.74
CA ASN A 106 -0.65 -7.83 -11.83
C ASN A 106 -1.10 -7.30 -13.20
N SER A 107 -2.35 -6.84 -13.30
CA SER A 107 -2.87 -6.27 -14.55
C SER A 107 -2.13 -4.99 -14.95
N TRP A 108 -1.55 -4.26 -14.00
CA TRP A 108 -0.71 -3.06 -14.26
C TRP A 108 0.75 -3.41 -14.52
N GLY A 109 1.11 -4.69 -14.47
CA GLY A 109 2.50 -5.12 -14.61
C GLY A 109 3.28 -5.08 -13.31
N VAL A 110 2.62 -5.02 -12.17
CA VAL A 110 3.26 -4.95 -10.85
C VAL A 110 3.39 -6.34 -10.26
N ARG A 111 4.60 -6.71 -9.86
CA ARG A 111 4.86 -7.93 -9.09
C ARG A 111 4.93 -7.58 -7.62
N VAL A 112 4.17 -8.28 -6.80
CA VAL A 112 4.15 -8.09 -5.36
C VAL A 112 5.03 -9.15 -4.69
N ARG A 113 5.90 -8.71 -3.79
CA ARG A 113 6.75 -9.61 -3.00
C ARG A 113 6.62 -9.27 -1.53
N TRP A 114 6.51 -10.29 -0.71
CA TRP A 114 6.60 -10.15 0.74
C TRP A 114 8.06 -10.26 1.14
N VAL A 115 8.56 -9.28 1.89
CA VAL A 115 9.95 -9.26 2.37
C VAL A 115 9.93 -9.23 3.89
N GLY A 116 10.75 -10.06 4.50
CA GLY A 116 10.85 -10.16 5.94
C GLY A 116 10.26 -11.48 6.45
N ARG A 117 9.88 -11.48 7.74
CA ARG A 117 9.31 -12.67 8.35
C ARG A 117 7.92 -12.94 7.79
N THR A 118 7.67 -14.20 7.41
CA THR A 118 6.35 -14.60 6.95
C THR A 118 5.36 -14.62 8.13
N PRO A 119 4.17 -14.05 7.98
CA PRO A 119 3.14 -14.16 9.02
C PRO A 119 2.75 -15.61 9.23
N LYS A 120 2.64 -15.99 10.51
CA LYS A 120 2.17 -17.34 10.88
C LYS A 120 0.65 -17.36 11.01
#